data_417ac58b412f52229337d83a87160790
#
_entry.id   417ac58b412f52229337d83a87160790
#
_cell.length_a   1.000
_cell.length_b   1.000
_cell.length_c   1.000
_cell.angle_alpha   90.00
_cell.angle_beta   90.00
_cell.angle_gamma   90.00
#
_symmetry.space_group_name_H-M   'P 1'
#
loop_
_entity.id
_entity.type
_entity.pdbx_description
1 polymer ?
#
loop_
_entity_poly.entity_id
_entity_poly.type
_entity_poly.pdbx_seq_one_letter_code
_entity_poly.pdbx_strand_id
1 'polypeptide(L)'
;GDRYGQKTHTLSGGQKQLLSLASVMAMKPSLLLLDEPTSQLDPVAAREFLGCLKKLNDELGVTVIMSEHRLDEAFPLANRVVMLENGSVLLDDTPENMGRRLRSLPNGGSKHIELPTPLRIYRALGGSCDAPLTVKDGRAYIAEGMKGKTPANEAFPESPERTAAVSLRDIYFSYEKDKPILDGLCLDIKKGELLCILGGNACGKTTLQKLICGLIK
;
A
#
# COMPACT_ATOMS: atom_id res chain seq x y z
N GLY A 1 11.09 21.52 13.24
CA GLY A 1 12.01 21.96 14.28
C GLY A 1 11.76 21.38 15.67
N ASP A 2 10.53 21.02 16.05
CA ASP A 2 10.16 20.81 17.47
C ASP A 2 10.33 19.38 18.03
N ARG A 3 11.10 18.53 17.34
CA ARG A 3 11.22 17.11 17.71
C ARG A 3 12.61 16.66 18.17
N TYR A 4 13.55 17.55 18.31
CA TYR A 4 14.94 17.24 18.68
C TYR A 4 15.11 16.60 20.07
N GLY A 5 14.11 16.68 20.96
CA GLY A 5 14.15 16.07 22.28
C GLY A 5 13.31 14.80 22.43
N GLN A 6 12.66 14.34 21.36
CA GLN A 6 11.81 13.15 21.46
C GLN A 6 12.64 11.87 21.51
N LYS A 7 12.24 10.96 22.41
CA LYS A 7 12.87 9.63 22.50
C LYS A 7 12.46 8.79 21.28
N THR A 8 13.40 8.07 20.68
CA THR A 8 13.17 7.29 19.45
C THR A 8 12.05 6.25 19.57
N HIS A 9 11.79 5.73 20.77
CA HIS A 9 10.71 4.75 20.98
C HIS A 9 9.30 5.37 20.85
N THR A 10 9.16 6.70 20.98
CA THR A 10 7.87 7.40 20.84
C THR A 10 7.55 7.77 19.38
N LEU A 11 8.47 7.57 18.47
CA LEU A 11 8.28 7.84 17.05
C LEU A 11 7.36 6.79 16.39
N SER A 12 6.55 7.23 15.42
CA SER A 12 5.79 6.31 14.57
C SER A 12 6.71 5.44 13.71
N GLY A 13 6.18 4.33 13.16
CA GLY A 13 6.94 3.46 12.25
C GLY A 13 7.57 4.21 11.08
N GLY A 14 6.79 5.07 10.41
CA GLY A 14 7.29 5.90 9.30
C GLY A 14 8.37 6.89 9.73
N GLN A 15 8.22 7.52 10.91
CA GLN A 15 9.24 8.42 11.44
C GLN A 15 10.54 7.70 11.78
N LYS A 16 10.45 6.49 12.34
CA LYS A 16 11.63 5.64 12.61
C LYS A 16 12.33 5.27 11.31
N GLN A 17 11.58 4.90 10.28
CA GLN A 17 12.13 4.54 8.97
C GLN A 17 12.83 5.73 8.30
N LEU A 18 12.21 6.93 8.33
CA LEU A 18 12.84 8.16 7.82
C LEU A 18 14.08 8.55 8.63
N LEU A 19 14.07 8.36 9.95
CA LEU A 19 15.24 8.61 10.80
C LEU A 19 16.38 7.65 10.47
N SER A 20 16.08 6.37 10.27
CA SER A 20 17.06 5.36 9.82
C SER A 20 17.66 5.74 8.47
N LEU A 21 16.82 6.13 7.50
CA LEU A 21 17.27 6.61 6.21
C LEU A 21 18.19 7.83 6.34
N ALA A 22 17.79 8.82 7.13
CA ALA A 22 18.59 10.03 7.38
C ALA A 22 19.96 9.70 8.02
N SER A 23 20.00 8.71 8.94
CA SER A 23 21.24 8.27 9.58
C SER A 23 22.20 7.61 8.58
N VAL A 24 21.67 6.80 7.65
CA VAL A 24 22.47 6.21 6.58
C VAL A 24 22.94 7.28 5.60
N MET A 25 22.06 8.22 5.23
CA MET A 25 22.38 9.32 4.31
C MET A 25 23.45 10.27 4.86
N ALA A 26 23.59 10.40 6.18
CA ALA A 26 24.66 11.17 6.80
C ALA A 26 26.07 10.65 6.43
N MET A 27 26.19 9.37 6.07
CA MET A 27 27.43 8.76 5.59
C MET A 27 27.70 9.04 4.10
N LYS A 28 26.82 9.74 3.40
CA LYS A 28 26.88 10.07 1.96
C LYS A 28 27.12 8.83 1.07
N PRO A 29 26.30 7.78 1.17
CA PRO A 29 26.46 6.60 0.35
C PRO A 29 26.14 6.91 -1.11
N SER A 30 26.84 6.27 -2.04
CA SER A 30 26.52 6.30 -3.47
C SER A 30 25.48 5.24 -3.86
N LEU A 31 25.28 4.24 -3.00
CA LEU A 31 24.36 3.12 -3.19
C LEU A 31 23.59 2.83 -1.91
N LEU A 32 22.25 2.73 -2.03
CA LEU A 32 21.34 2.26 -0.99
C LEU A 32 20.77 0.90 -1.37
N LEU A 33 20.85 -0.05 -0.45
CA LEU A 33 20.19 -1.35 -0.55
C LEU A 33 19.06 -1.40 0.49
N LEU A 34 17.83 -1.62 0.05
CA LEU A 34 16.64 -1.58 0.89
C LEU A 34 15.82 -2.86 0.67
N ASP A 35 15.62 -3.61 1.74
CA ASP A 35 14.83 -4.83 1.73
C ASP A 35 13.47 -4.56 2.38
N GLU A 36 12.40 -4.61 1.58
CA GLU A 36 11.01 -4.34 1.97
C GLU A 36 10.83 -3.13 2.90
N PRO A 37 11.36 -1.95 2.55
CA PRO A 37 11.42 -0.81 3.47
C PRO A 37 10.05 -0.28 3.88
N THR A 38 8.98 -0.60 3.13
CA THR A 38 7.62 -0.13 3.44
C THR A 38 6.72 -1.17 4.10
N SER A 39 7.20 -2.40 4.34
CA SER A 39 6.40 -3.53 4.84
C SER A 39 5.69 -3.23 6.18
N GLN A 40 6.33 -2.48 7.07
CA GLN A 40 5.82 -2.10 8.40
C GLN A 40 5.10 -0.75 8.42
N LEU A 41 4.95 -0.09 7.27
CA LEU A 41 4.37 1.25 7.17
C LEU A 41 2.89 1.18 6.77
N ASP A 42 2.11 2.13 7.27
CA ASP A 42 0.79 2.39 6.70
C ASP A 42 0.91 3.00 5.29
N PRO A 43 -0.16 3.02 4.48
CA PRO A 43 -0.09 3.49 3.10
C PRO A 43 0.36 4.95 2.94
N VAL A 44 0.10 5.81 3.91
CA VAL A 44 0.51 7.22 3.86
C VAL A 44 2.00 7.33 4.11
N ALA A 45 2.49 6.73 5.21
CA ALA A 45 3.91 6.72 5.55
C ALA A 45 4.75 6.01 4.46
N ALA A 46 4.23 4.94 3.84
CA ALA A 46 4.91 4.26 2.75
C ALA A 46 5.11 5.19 1.54
N ARG A 47 4.08 5.92 1.12
CA ARG A 47 4.18 6.90 0.03
C ARG A 47 5.14 8.03 0.34
N GLU A 48 5.12 8.55 1.57
CA GLU A 48 6.06 9.59 2.00
C GLU A 48 7.50 9.08 1.95
N PHE A 49 7.75 7.87 2.43
CA PHE A 49 9.06 7.24 2.41
C PHE A 49 9.58 7.03 0.97
N LEU A 50 8.77 6.43 0.10
CA LEU A 50 9.10 6.23 -1.31
C LEU A 50 9.32 7.55 -2.05
N GLY A 51 8.50 8.57 -1.76
CA GLY A 51 8.68 9.92 -2.31
C GLY A 51 10.01 10.54 -1.86
N CYS A 52 10.45 10.30 -0.62
CA CYS A 52 11.75 10.72 -0.13
C CYS A 52 12.89 10.01 -0.86
N LEU A 53 12.80 8.68 -1.06
CA LEU A 53 13.79 7.91 -1.84
C LEU A 53 13.90 8.42 -3.28
N LYS A 54 12.78 8.71 -3.92
CA LYS A 54 12.77 9.25 -5.29
C LYS A 54 13.52 10.59 -5.35
N LYS A 55 13.28 11.49 -4.40
CA LYS A 55 14.00 12.76 -4.30
C LYS A 55 15.50 12.56 -4.10
N LEU A 56 15.92 11.65 -3.22
CA LEU A 56 17.33 11.34 -3.02
C LEU A 56 18.00 10.80 -4.30
N ASN A 57 17.28 9.98 -5.05
CA ASN A 57 17.76 9.48 -6.34
C ASN A 57 17.87 10.60 -7.38
N ASP A 58 16.81 11.42 -7.55
CA ASP A 58 16.75 12.47 -8.59
C ASP A 58 17.66 13.65 -8.29
N GLU A 59 17.73 14.10 -7.03
CA GLU A 59 18.41 15.33 -6.66
C GLU A 59 19.88 15.09 -6.25
N LEU A 60 20.17 13.98 -5.60
CA LEU A 60 21.50 13.65 -5.10
C LEU A 60 22.23 12.57 -5.91
N GLY A 61 21.58 11.97 -6.91
CA GLY A 61 22.17 10.93 -7.75
C GLY A 61 22.48 9.62 -7.01
N VAL A 62 21.85 9.38 -5.85
CA VAL A 62 22.05 8.16 -5.06
C VAL A 62 21.42 6.98 -5.81
N THR A 63 22.20 5.93 -6.07
CA THR A 63 21.67 4.69 -6.63
C THR A 63 20.86 3.95 -5.57
N VAL A 64 19.64 3.52 -5.91
CA VAL A 64 18.77 2.78 -4.99
C VAL A 64 18.42 1.44 -5.60
N ILE A 65 18.67 0.36 -4.85
CA ILE A 65 18.18 -0.99 -5.15
C ILE A 65 17.21 -1.36 -4.03
N MET A 66 15.98 -1.72 -4.38
CA MET A 66 14.92 -1.95 -3.42
C MET A 66 14.14 -3.21 -3.80
N SER A 67 13.91 -4.10 -2.83
CA SER A 67 12.86 -5.12 -2.92
C SER A 67 11.56 -4.54 -2.35
N GLU A 68 10.42 -4.83 -2.96
CA GLU A 68 9.12 -4.35 -2.49
C GLU A 68 7.96 -5.25 -2.90
N HIS A 69 6.96 -5.33 -2.02
CA HIS A 69 5.67 -5.97 -2.30
C HIS A 69 4.55 -4.96 -2.62
N ARG A 70 4.71 -3.70 -2.24
CA ARG A 70 3.75 -2.62 -2.55
C ARG A 70 4.00 -2.05 -3.93
N LEU A 71 3.73 -2.83 -4.94
CA LEU A 71 4.10 -2.51 -6.32
C LEU A 71 3.33 -1.32 -6.89
N ASP A 72 2.11 -1.05 -6.43
CA ASP A 72 1.30 0.09 -6.90
C ASP A 72 1.99 1.44 -6.65
N GLU A 73 2.74 1.56 -5.54
CA GLU A 73 3.48 2.78 -5.20
C GLU A 73 4.91 2.77 -5.71
N ALA A 74 5.61 1.63 -5.62
CA ALA A 74 7.05 1.54 -5.92
C ALA A 74 7.33 1.46 -7.42
N PHE A 75 6.52 0.69 -8.15
CA PHE A 75 6.74 0.40 -9.57
C PHE A 75 6.78 1.65 -10.47
N PRO A 76 5.86 2.64 -10.31
CA PRO A 76 5.90 3.85 -11.13
C PRO A 76 7.10 4.77 -10.84
N LEU A 77 7.78 4.58 -9.71
CA LEU A 77 8.93 5.40 -9.31
C LEU A 77 10.26 4.83 -9.79
N ALA A 78 10.28 3.56 -10.16
CA ALA A 78 11.49 2.86 -10.58
C ALA A 78 11.92 3.29 -11.99
N ASN A 79 13.24 3.40 -12.22
CA ASN A 79 13.81 3.57 -13.56
C ASN A 79 13.94 2.21 -14.27
N ARG A 80 14.10 1.14 -13.50
CA ARG A 80 14.30 -0.23 -13.97
C ARG A 80 13.66 -1.21 -13.00
N VAL A 81 13.05 -2.25 -13.51
CA VAL A 81 12.43 -3.33 -12.74
C VAL A 81 13.05 -4.66 -13.13
N VAL A 82 13.47 -5.41 -12.14
CA VAL A 82 13.99 -6.77 -12.31
C VAL A 82 13.04 -7.74 -11.61
N MET A 83 12.55 -8.73 -12.34
CA MET A 83 11.72 -9.80 -11.81
C MET A 83 12.54 -11.07 -11.70
N LEU A 84 12.52 -11.67 -10.51
CA LEU A 84 13.21 -12.92 -10.23
C LEU A 84 12.22 -14.08 -10.13
N GLU A 85 12.59 -15.22 -10.71
CA GLU A 85 11.85 -16.47 -10.57
C GLU A 85 12.83 -17.63 -10.46
N ASN A 86 12.65 -18.49 -9.46
CA ASN A 86 13.51 -19.66 -9.21
C ASN A 86 15.02 -19.33 -9.19
N GLY A 87 15.40 -18.18 -8.60
CA GLY A 87 16.79 -17.74 -8.50
C GLY A 87 17.40 -17.16 -9.78
N SER A 88 16.61 -17.00 -10.84
CA SER A 88 17.05 -16.46 -12.13
C SER A 88 16.27 -15.18 -12.49
N VAL A 89 16.87 -14.32 -13.30
CA VAL A 89 16.19 -13.14 -13.84
C VAL A 89 15.20 -13.59 -14.90
N LEU A 90 13.91 -13.40 -14.62
CA LEU A 90 12.83 -13.67 -15.56
C LEU A 90 12.67 -12.51 -16.56
N LEU A 91 12.62 -11.30 -16.06
CA LEU A 91 12.48 -10.06 -16.82
C LEU A 91 13.33 -8.96 -16.22
N ASP A 92 13.86 -8.11 -17.07
CA ASP A 92 14.66 -6.95 -16.73
C ASP A 92 14.38 -5.87 -17.77
N ASP A 93 13.69 -4.80 -17.37
CA ASP A 93 13.29 -3.73 -18.28
C ASP A 93 12.82 -2.48 -17.50
N THR A 94 12.44 -1.41 -18.24
CA THR A 94 11.75 -0.27 -17.66
C THR A 94 10.31 -0.64 -17.24
N PRO A 95 9.69 0.08 -16.30
CA PRO A 95 8.31 -0.17 -15.89
C PRO A 95 7.33 -0.22 -17.08
N GLU A 96 7.47 0.68 -18.05
CA GLU A 96 6.61 0.78 -19.25
C GLU A 96 6.71 -0.49 -20.12
N ASN A 97 7.92 -0.93 -20.38
CA ASN A 97 8.17 -2.12 -21.20
C ASN A 97 7.78 -3.40 -20.47
N MET A 98 7.97 -3.42 -19.16
CA MET A 98 7.61 -4.56 -18.31
C MET A 98 6.15 -4.95 -18.49
N GLY A 99 5.24 -3.96 -18.53
CA GLY A 99 3.81 -4.20 -18.75
C GLY A 99 3.52 -4.90 -20.09
N ARG A 100 4.22 -4.52 -21.16
CA ARG A 100 4.11 -5.15 -22.48
C ARG A 100 4.67 -6.56 -22.50
N ARG A 101 5.88 -6.76 -21.93
CA ARG A 101 6.56 -8.06 -21.89
C ARG A 101 5.85 -9.09 -21.06
N LEU A 102 5.28 -8.69 -19.91
CA LEU A 102 4.47 -9.57 -19.07
C LEU A 102 3.24 -10.12 -19.76
N ARG A 103 2.69 -9.38 -20.73
CA ARG A 103 1.57 -9.84 -21.54
C ARG A 103 1.96 -10.94 -22.51
N SER A 104 3.18 -10.91 -23.07
CA SER A 104 3.67 -11.87 -24.05
C SER A 104 4.18 -13.18 -23.42
N LEU A 105 4.29 -13.25 -22.10
CA LEU A 105 4.72 -14.48 -21.43
C LEU A 105 3.64 -15.58 -21.53
N PRO A 106 4.02 -16.83 -21.87
CA PRO A 106 3.11 -17.96 -21.82
C PRO A 106 2.48 -18.08 -20.44
N ASN A 107 1.16 -18.30 -20.38
CA ASN A 107 0.38 -18.35 -19.12
C ASN A 107 0.46 -17.07 -18.28
N GLY A 108 0.92 -15.97 -18.89
CA GLY A 108 1.01 -14.66 -18.23
C GLY A 108 2.09 -14.53 -17.17
N GLY A 109 3.16 -15.28 -17.28
CA GLY A 109 4.16 -15.40 -16.22
C GLY A 109 3.70 -16.32 -15.11
N SER A 110 4.55 -16.55 -14.12
CA SER A 110 4.21 -17.36 -12.96
C SER A 110 2.94 -16.84 -12.29
N LYS A 111 2.06 -17.74 -11.83
CA LYS A 111 0.85 -17.39 -11.07
C LYS A 111 1.15 -16.61 -9.78
N HIS A 112 2.40 -16.57 -9.37
CA HIS A 112 2.86 -15.94 -8.12
C HIS A 112 3.42 -14.53 -8.33
N ILE A 113 3.49 -14.03 -9.58
CA ILE A 113 3.98 -12.66 -9.82
C ILE A 113 2.88 -11.67 -9.47
N GLU A 114 3.07 -10.95 -8.38
CA GLU A 114 2.25 -9.79 -8.07
C GLU A 114 2.56 -8.66 -9.06
N LEU A 115 1.53 -8.03 -9.57
CA LEU A 115 1.61 -6.92 -10.50
C LEU A 115 0.85 -5.72 -9.93
N PRO A 116 1.30 -4.49 -10.22
CA PRO A 116 0.52 -3.30 -9.93
C PRO A 116 -0.89 -3.40 -10.51
N THR A 117 -1.87 -2.89 -9.78
CA THR A 117 -3.28 -2.94 -10.16
C THR A 117 -3.56 -2.43 -11.60
N PRO A 118 -2.97 -1.29 -12.06
CA PRO A 118 -3.16 -0.84 -13.44
C PRO A 118 -2.68 -1.85 -14.47
N LEU A 119 -1.55 -2.52 -14.23
CA LEU A 119 -1.03 -3.55 -15.14
C LEU A 119 -1.88 -4.83 -15.15
N ARG A 120 -2.45 -5.19 -14.00
CA ARG A 120 -3.39 -6.33 -13.91
C ARG A 120 -4.63 -6.07 -14.77
N ILE A 121 -5.20 -4.86 -14.70
CA ILE A 121 -6.35 -4.45 -15.50
C ILE A 121 -5.99 -4.42 -16.99
N TYR A 122 -4.86 -3.81 -17.36
CA TYR A 122 -4.35 -3.75 -18.73
C TYR A 122 -4.22 -5.15 -19.36
N ARG A 123 -3.66 -6.07 -18.58
CA ARG A 123 -3.50 -7.45 -19.00
C ARG A 123 -4.85 -8.16 -19.19
N ALA A 124 -5.80 -7.97 -18.27
CA ALA A 124 -7.12 -8.59 -18.34
C ALA A 124 -7.96 -8.08 -19.53
N LEU A 125 -7.86 -6.80 -19.86
CA LEU A 125 -8.63 -6.17 -20.95
C LEU A 125 -7.97 -6.32 -22.32
N GLY A 126 -6.75 -6.82 -22.41
CA GLY A 126 -6.10 -7.12 -23.70
C GLY A 126 -5.72 -5.90 -24.54
N GLY A 127 -5.41 -4.76 -23.92
CA GLY A 127 -5.13 -3.49 -24.60
C GLY A 127 -3.95 -3.49 -25.57
N SER A 128 -4.00 -2.61 -26.55
CA SER A 128 -2.97 -2.44 -27.60
C SER A 128 -2.13 -1.17 -27.43
N CYS A 129 -2.47 -0.30 -26.48
CA CYS A 129 -1.75 0.94 -26.20
C CYS A 129 -0.66 0.75 -25.14
N ASP A 130 -0.04 1.85 -24.72
CA ASP A 130 0.97 1.84 -23.68
C ASP A 130 0.40 1.33 -22.34
N ALA A 131 1.19 0.52 -21.64
CA ALA A 131 0.77 -0.08 -20.37
C ALA A 131 0.63 1.01 -19.29
N PRO A 132 -0.52 1.10 -18.60
CA PRO A 132 -0.73 2.08 -17.54
C PRO A 132 0.10 1.73 -16.31
N LEU A 133 0.87 2.67 -15.80
CA LEU A 133 1.69 2.46 -14.60
C LEU A 133 1.04 3.03 -13.35
N THR A 134 0.27 4.09 -13.50
CA THR A 134 -0.40 4.78 -12.39
C THR A 134 -1.90 4.54 -12.39
N VAL A 135 -2.54 4.78 -11.25
CA VAL A 135 -4.01 4.74 -11.13
C VAL A 135 -4.67 5.72 -12.11
N LYS A 136 -4.03 6.87 -12.36
CA LYS A 136 -4.52 7.87 -13.33
C LYS A 136 -4.54 7.30 -14.74
N ASP A 137 -3.44 6.68 -15.16
CA ASP A 137 -3.31 6.07 -16.48
C ASP A 137 -4.26 4.88 -16.64
N GLY A 138 -4.41 4.06 -15.58
CA GLY A 138 -5.36 2.96 -15.54
C GLY A 138 -6.81 3.42 -15.69
N ARG A 139 -7.19 4.54 -15.05
CA ARG A 139 -8.51 5.15 -15.24
C ARG A 139 -8.74 5.62 -16.67
N ALA A 140 -7.77 6.31 -17.25
CA ALA A 140 -7.85 6.75 -18.64
C ALA A 140 -8.00 5.55 -19.59
N TYR A 141 -7.22 4.50 -19.37
CA TYR A 141 -7.26 3.25 -20.11
C TYR A 141 -8.63 2.57 -20.05
N ILE A 142 -9.22 2.45 -18.84
CA ILE A 142 -10.56 1.88 -18.67
C ILE A 142 -11.61 2.74 -19.37
N ALA A 143 -11.56 4.07 -19.17
CA ALA A 143 -12.50 5.00 -19.80
C ALA A 143 -12.51 4.89 -21.31
N GLU A 144 -11.35 4.70 -21.93
CA GLU A 144 -11.24 4.48 -23.38
C GLU A 144 -11.78 3.13 -23.81
N GLY A 145 -11.42 2.06 -23.11
CA GLY A 145 -11.89 0.70 -23.41
C GLY A 145 -13.39 0.47 -23.14
N MET A 146 -14.00 1.34 -22.32
CA MET A 146 -15.43 1.31 -21.98
C MET A 146 -16.29 2.26 -22.82
N LYS A 147 -15.70 3.02 -23.75
CA LYS A 147 -16.48 3.88 -24.66
C LYS A 147 -17.56 3.06 -25.38
N GLY A 148 -18.81 3.45 -25.19
CA GLY A 148 -19.97 2.77 -25.80
C GLY A 148 -20.39 1.47 -25.12
N LYS A 149 -19.81 1.10 -23.97
CA LYS A 149 -20.23 -0.03 -23.15
C LYS A 149 -20.88 0.48 -21.88
N THR A 150 -22.09 0.02 -21.60
CA THR A 150 -22.74 0.26 -20.31
C THR A 150 -22.22 -0.81 -19.34
N PRO A 151 -21.69 -0.45 -18.15
CA PRO A 151 -21.36 -1.44 -17.14
C PRO A 151 -22.61 -2.25 -16.81
N ALA A 152 -22.51 -3.57 -16.78
CA ALA A 152 -23.55 -4.40 -16.24
C ALA A 152 -23.70 -4.00 -14.75
N ASN A 153 -24.85 -3.45 -14.40
CA ASN A 153 -25.16 -3.12 -13.02
C ASN A 153 -25.58 -4.44 -12.33
N GLU A 154 -24.59 -5.28 -12.00
CA GLU A 154 -24.85 -6.41 -11.12
C GLU A 154 -25.18 -5.83 -9.75
N ALA A 155 -26.46 -5.86 -9.41
CA ALA A 155 -26.91 -5.56 -8.07
C ALA A 155 -26.17 -6.54 -7.13
N PHE A 156 -25.42 -5.99 -6.19
CA PHE A 156 -24.83 -6.81 -5.13
C PHE A 156 -26.02 -7.53 -4.43
N PRO A 157 -25.94 -8.86 -4.26
CA PRO A 157 -27.00 -9.56 -3.56
C PRO A 157 -27.20 -8.92 -2.20
N GLU A 158 -28.45 -8.55 -1.89
CA GLU A 158 -28.81 -8.03 -0.57
C GLU A 158 -28.36 -9.09 0.47
N SER A 159 -27.53 -8.68 1.39
CA SER A 159 -27.13 -9.57 2.47
C SER A 159 -28.36 -9.89 3.31
N PRO A 160 -28.65 -11.19 3.60
CA PRO A 160 -29.77 -11.52 4.44
C PRO A 160 -29.70 -10.75 5.77
N GLU A 161 -30.83 -10.34 6.30
CA GLU A 161 -30.90 -9.69 7.61
C GLU A 161 -30.24 -10.61 8.66
N ARG A 162 -29.10 -10.17 9.17
CA ARG A 162 -28.36 -10.90 10.20
C ARG A 162 -28.43 -10.13 11.50
N THR A 163 -28.63 -10.86 12.59
CA THR A 163 -28.57 -10.27 13.94
C THR A 163 -27.15 -9.81 14.26
N ALA A 164 -27.03 -8.73 15.04
CA ALA A 164 -25.72 -8.27 15.49
C ALA A 164 -25.04 -9.32 16.39
N ALA A 165 -23.76 -9.58 16.12
CA ALA A 165 -22.91 -10.36 16.99
C ALA A 165 -22.24 -9.45 18.04
N VAL A 166 -21.89 -8.22 17.65
CA VAL A 166 -21.35 -7.18 18.52
C VAL A 166 -22.04 -5.87 18.18
N SER A 167 -22.43 -5.13 19.21
CA SER A 167 -23.02 -3.79 19.07
C SER A 167 -22.30 -2.84 20.00
N LEU A 168 -21.64 -1.84 19.43
CA LEU A 168 -20.94 -0.78 20.15
C LEU A 168 -21.73 0.52 19.96
N ARG A 169 -21.90 1.26 21.05
CA ARG A 169 -22.63 2.54 21.04
C ARG A 169 -21.88 3.56 21.84
N ASP A 170 -21.61 4.70 21.23
CA ASP A 170 -21.02 5.88 21.88
C ASP A 170 -19.76 5.53 22.70
N ILE A 171 -18.87 4.75 22.11
CA ILE A 171 -17.66 4.29 22.78
C ILE A 171 -16.59 5.39 22.77
N TYR A 172 -16.18 5.77 23.98
CA TYR A 172 -15.07 6.70 24.21
C TYR A 172 -13.96 5.96 24.94
N PHE A 173 -12.72 6.09 24.47
CA PHE A 173 -11.58 5.46 25.13
C PHE A 173 -10.29 6.27 24.97
N SER A 174 -9.52 6.37 26.04
CA SER A 174 -8.20 7.02 26.11
C SER A 174 -7.27 6.21 26.99
N TYR A 175 -6.01 6.03 26.58
CA TYR A 175 -4.96 5.49 27.47
C TYR A 175 -4.38 6.56 28.40
N GLU A 176 -4.38 7.81 27.95
CA GLU A 176 -3.91 8.97 28.69
C GLU A 176 -5.01 10.02 28.77
N LYS A 177 -5.05 10.77 29.86
CA LYS A 177 -5.97 11.89 30.04
C LYS A 177 -5.74 12.90 28.90
N ASP A 178 -6.82 13.38 28.31
CA ASP A 178 -6.82 14.37 27.20
C ASP A 178 -6.29 13.90 25.83
N LYS A 179 -6.12 12.58 25.64
CA LYS A 179 -5.77 11.99 24.33
C LYS A 179 -6.76 10.90 23.90
N PRO A 180 -7.94 11.27 23.41
CA PRO A 180 -8.93 10.30 22.98
C PRO A 180 -8.39 9.47 21.79
N ILE A 181 -8.61 8.16 21.84
CA ILE A 181 -8.28 7.21 20.78
C ILE A 181 -9.54 6.70 20.09
N LEU A 182 -10.60 6.48 20.87
CA LEU A 182 -11.94 6.26 20.35
C LEU A 182 -12.81 7.40 20.86
N ASP A 183 -13.60 7.99 19.97
CA ASP A 183 -14.40 9.18 20.24
C ASP A 183 -15.81 9.02 19.63
N GLY A 184 -16.77 8.63 20.46
CA GLY A 184 -18.15 8.43 20.06
C GLY A 184 -18.36 7.29 19.04
N LEU A 185 -17.53 6.24 19.08
CA LEU A 185 -17.56 5.16 18.09
C LEU A 185 -18.83 4.33 18.23
N CYS A 186 -19.59 4.23 17.13
CA CYS A 186 -20.73 3.33 16.98
C CYS A 186 -20.43 2.31 15.87
N LEU A 187 -20.63 1.01 16.16
CA LEU A 187 -20.37 -0.06 15.20
C LEU A 187 -21.22 -1.29 15.51
N ASP A 188 -21.91 -1.81 14.52
CA ASP A 188 -22.56 -3.12 14.57
C ASP A 188 -21.81 -4.12 13.70
N ILE A 189 -21.52 -5.27 14.25
CA ILE A 189 -20.92 -6.40 13.54
C ILE A 189 -21.93 -7.54 13.53
N LYS A 190 -22.30 -8.01 12.35
CA LYS A 190 -23.34 -9.02 12.18
C LYS A 190 -22.79 -10.44 12.36
N LYS A 191 -23.63 -11.37 12.75
CA LYS A 191 -23.23 -12.80 12.84
C LYS A 191 -22.77 -13.33 11.48
N GLY A 192 -21.59 -13.96 11.45
CA GLY A 192 -21.00 -14.53 10.23
C GLY A 192 -20.53 -13.47 9.22
N GLU A 193 -20.35 -12.21 9.66
CA GLU A 193 -19.72 -11.16 8.86
C GLU A 193 -18.20 -11.24 8.97
N LEU A 194 -17.52 -11.02 7.85
CA LEU A 194 -16.08 -10.76 7.83
C LEU A 194 -15.90 -9.24 7.71
N LEU A 195 -15.57 -8.58 8.82
CA LEU A 195 -15.33 -7.14 8.87
C LEU A 195 -13.85 -6.83 8.77
N CYS A 196 -13.47 -5.99 7.80
CA CYS A 196 -12.12 -5.47 7.69
C CYS A 196 -12.04 -4.03 8.23
N ILE A 197 -11.20 -3.81 9.25
CA ILE A 197 -10.99 -2.49 9.86
C ILE A 197 -9.74 -1.86 9.24
N LEU A 198 -9.92 -0.78 8.48
CA LEU A 198 -8.86 -0.05 7.82
C LEU A 198 -8.56 1.28 8.52
N GLY A 199 -7.35 1.78 8.36
CA GLY A 199 -6.91 3.08 8.89
C GLY A 199 -5.40 3.16 9.04
N GLY A 200 -4.88 4.37 9.22
CA GLY A 200 -3.46 4.63 9.46
C GLY A 200 -2.95 4.03 10.78
N ASN A 201 -1.64 4.09 11.00
CA ASN A 201 -1.06 3.66 12.27
C ASN A 201 -1.56 4.58 13.42
N ALA A 202 -1.74 4.01 14.59
CA ALA A 202 -2.24 4.68 15.78
C ALA A 202 -3.68 5.26 15.70
N CYS A 203 -4.49 4.91 14.69
CA CYS A 203 -5.89 5.38 14.58
C CYS A 203 -6.89 4.59 15.46
N GLY A 204 -6.45 3.72 16.35
CA GLY A 204 -7.33 3.01 17.29
C GLY A 204 -7.76 1.61 16.89
N LYS A 205 -7.33 1.03 15.75
CA LYS A 205 -7.72 -0.32 15.31
C LYS A 205 -7.48 -1.40 16.37
N THR A 206 -6.27 -1.45 16.90
CA THR A 206 -5.89 -2.41 17.95
C THR A 206 -6.63 -2.14 19.27
N THR A 207 -6.90 -0.87 19.58
CA THR A 207 -7.68 -0.47 20.75
C THR A 207 -9.11 -0.96 20.65
N LEU A 208 -9.74 -0.79 19.47
CA LEU A 208 -11.08 -1.29 19.19
C LEU A 208 -11.14 -2.82 19.31
N GLN A 209 -10.18 -3.55 18.75
CA GLN A 209 -10.11 -5.01 18.88
C GLN A 209 -9.97 -5.45 20.34
N LYS A 210 -9.08 -4.80 21.11
CA LYS A 210 -8.92 -5.09 22.54
C LYS A 210 -10.19 -4.85 23.35
N LEU A 211 -10.94 -3.79 23.02
CA LEU A 211 -12.21 -3.46 23.65
C LEU A 211 -13.26 -4.53 23.31
N ILE A 212 -13.40 -4.93 22.06
CA ILE A 212 -14.32 -6.02 21.64
C ILE A 212 -14.00 -7.33 22.36
N CYS A 213 -12.70 -7.63 22.54
CA CYS A 213 -12.24 -8.81 23.28
C CYS A 213 -12.37 -8.68 24.82
N GLY A 214 -12.80 -7.52 25.35
CA GLY A 214 -12.89 -7.28 26.78
C GLY A 214 -11.54 -7.16 27.50
N LEU A 215 -10.44 -6.97 26.77
CA LEU A 215 -9.09 -6.82 27.32
C LEU A 215 -8.85 -5.42 27.92
N ILE A 216 -9.65 -4.46 27.54
CA ILE A 216 -9.68 -3.09 28.08
C ILE A 216 -11.14 -2.67 28.29
N LYS A 217 -11.37 -1.75 29.21
CA LYS A 217 -12.70 -1.23 29.58
C LYS A 217 -12.70 0.28 29.53
#